data_a34be3b1b3abce498b3391a622079fec
#
_entry.id   a34be3b1b3abce498b3391a622079fec
#
_cell.length_a   1.000
_cell.length_b   1.000
_cell.length_c   1.000
_cell.angle_alpha   90.00
_cell.angle_beta   90.00
_cell.angle_gamma   90.00
#
_symmetry.space_group_name_H-M   'P 1'
#
loop_
_entity.id
_entity.type
_entity.pdbx_description
1 polymer ?
#
loop_
_entity_poly.entity_id
_entity_poly.type
_entity_poly.pdbx_seq_one_letter_code
_entity_poly.pdbx_strand_id
1 'polypeptide(L)'
;MSVEDALAPREPKPTPNTPENVLEQLSMKNKVVAINGASDGIGFAVAEAIAEAGGDVALWYNTNDAAIEKARKLAEKHNIRAAPYQVQVTDHGAVEKAINQVVQDFGKLDVFVANAGMAISKAITDQTIEEYRKQYAVNGEQSFAAAVIIHDRRPAAFLF
;
A
#
# COMPACT_ATOMS: atom_id res chain seq x y z
N MET A 1 -23.56 -9.16 -13.68
CA MET A 1 -23.12 -10.48 -13.16
C MET A 1 -24.29 -11.02 -12.33
N SER A 2 -24.85 -12.17 -12.70
CA SER A 2 -25.95 -12.78 -11.95
C SER A 2 -25.43 -13.42 -10.65
N VAL A 3 -26.33 -13.66 -9.69
CA VAL A 3 -25.97 -14.39 -8.46
C VAL A 3 -25.48 -15.81 -8.79
N GLU A 4 -25.99 -16.42 -9.84
CA GLU A 4 -25.58 -17.74 -10.35
C GLU A 4 -24.16 -17.74 -10.89
N ASP A 5 -23.73 -16.66 -11.59
CA ASP A 5 -22.33 -16.50 -12.06
C ASP A 5 -21.37 -16.36 -10.89
N ALA A 6 -21.81 -15.75 -9.78
CA ALA A 6 -20.98 -15.59 -8.57
C ALA A 6 -20.82 -16.89 -7.79
N LEU A 7 -21.78 -17.84 -7.91
CA LEU A 7 -21.78 -19.13 -7.24
C LEU A 7 -21.23 -20.27 -8.11
N ALA A 8 -20.92 -20.03 -9.38
CA ALA A 8 -20.33 -21.02 -10.26
C ALA A 8 -19.00 -21.55 -9.68
N PRO A 9 -18.71 -22.85 -9.76
CA PRO A 9 -17.44 -23.42 -9.34
C PRO A 9 -16.32 -22.73 -10.12
N ARG A 10 -15.40 -22.08 -9.38
CA ARG A 10 -14.22 -21.46 -10.00
C ARG A 10 -13.19 -22.53 -10.32
N GLU A 11 -12.61 -22.47 -11.49
CA GLU A 11 -11.43 -23.27 -11.81
C GLU A 11 -10.36 -23.09 -10.71
N PRO A 12 -9.73 -24.19 -10.24
CA PRO A 12 -8.66 -24.09 -9.26
C PRO A 12 -7.55 -23.20 -9.80
N LYS A 13 -7.21 -22.14 -9.07
CA LYS A 13 -6.05 -21.32 -9.44
C LYS A 13 -4.78 -22.19 -9.42
N PRO A 14 -3.87 -22.07 -10.39
CA PRO A 14 -2.61 -22.76 -10.34
C PRO A 14 -1.88 -22.41 -9.05
N THR A 15 -1.40 -23.43 -8.35
CA THR A 15 -0.58 -23.25 -7.14
C THR A 15 0.70 -22.51 -7.53
N PRO A 16 1.03 -21.40 -6.84
CA PRO A 16 2.29 -20.71 -7.09
C PRO A 16 3.46 -21.66 -6.87
N ASN A 17 4.49 -21.56 -7.71
CA ASN A 17 5.75 -22.25 -7.48
C ASN A 17 6.44 -21.60 -6.27
N THR A 18 6.20 -22.12 -5.07
CA THR A 18 6.71 -21.58 -3.81
C THR A 18 8.09 -22.20 -3.53
N PRO A 19 9.13 -21.39 -3.28
CA PRO A 19 10.43 -21.92 -2.87
C PRO A 19 10.33 -22.81 -1.63
N GLU A 20 11.16 -23.85 -1.52
CA GLU A 20 11.19 -24.72 -0.34
C GLU A 20 11.84 -24.00 0.87
N ASN A 21 12.79 -23.13 0.63
CA ASN A 21 13.49 -22.37 1.66
C ASN A 21 12.64 -21.21 2.17
N VAL A 22 12.39 -21.14 3.47
CA VAL A 22 11.57 -20.11 4.12
C VAL A 22 12.14 -18.69 3.91
N LEU A 23 13.45 -18.53 3.87
CA LEU A 23 14.06 -17.20 3.64
C LEU A 23 13.83 -16.72 2.20
N GLU A 24 13.79 -17.64 1.24
CA GLU A 24 13.43 -17.31 -0.14
C GLU A 24 11.94 -16.97 -0.26
N GLN A 25 11.07 -17.66 0.49
CA GLN A 25 9.64 -17.33 0.55
C GLN A 25 9.39 -15.94 1.09
N LEU A 26 10.20 -15.46 2.05
CA LEU A 26 10.11 -14.13 2.64
C LEU A 26 10.85 -13.05 1.82
N SER A 27 11.56 -13.43 0.77
CA SER A 27 12.31 -12.49 -0.05
C SER A 27 11.37 -11.54 -0.81
N MET A 28 11.66 -10.25 -0.71
CA MET A 28 10.98 -9.20 -1.46
C MET A 28 11.77 -8.73 -2.69
N LYS A 29 12.84 -9.43 -3.06
CA LYS A 29 13.64 -9.09 -4.24
C LYS A 29 12.77 -8.98 -5.49
N ASN A 30 13.01 -7.92 -6.26
CA ASN A 30 12.22 -7.61 -7.45
C ASN A 30 10.73 -7.35 -7.19
N LYS A 31 10.33 -7.02 -5.96
CA LYS A 31 8.99 -6.54 -5.63
C LYS A 31 9.02 -5.05 -5.38
N VAL A 32 7.98 -4.36 -5.80
CA VAL A 32 7.74 -2.94 -5.54
C VAL A 32 6.54 -2.82 -4.60
N VAL A 33 6.75 -2.20 -3.46
CA VAL A 33 5.73 -2.05 -2.42
C VAL A 33 5.47 -0.57 -2.16
N ALA A 34 4.24 -0.13 -2.34
CA ALA A 34 3.81 1.19 -1.92
C ALA A 34 3.13 1.10 -0.54
N ILE A 35 3.50 2.01 0.36
CA ILE A 35 3.00 2.02 1.74
C ILE A 35 2.51 3.43 2.05
N ASN A 36 1.22 3.61 2.35
CA ASN A 36 0.73 4.90 2.77
C ASN A 36 0.90 5.11 4.29
N GLY A 37 1.03 6.38 4.71
CA GLY A 37 1.36 6.68 6.11
C GLY A 37 2.75 6.18 6.53
N ALA A 38 3.71 6.16 5.58
CA ALA A 38 5.04 5.60 5.77
C ALA A 38 6.08 6.61 6.28
N SER A 39 5.67 7.80 6.68
CA SER A 39 6.58 8.81 7.24
C SER A 39 7.09 8.45 8.64
N ASP A 40 6.35 7.62 9.40
CA ASP A 40 6.71 7.21 10.75
C ASP A 40 5.93 5.98 11.23
N GLY A 41 6.20 5.53 12.48
CA GLY A 41 5.45 4.48 13.16
C GLY A 41 5.39 3.16 12.40
N ILE A 42 4.22 2.54 12.39
CA ILE A 42 4.00 1.19 11.80
C ILE A 42 4.31 1.19 10.30
N GLY A 43 3.85 2.19 9.55
CA GLY A 43 4.08 2.26 8.10
C GLY A 43 5.56 2.33 7.75
N PHE A 44 6.35 3.09 8.51
CA PHE A 44 7.80 3.14 8.30
C PHE A 44 8.50 1.83 8.70
N ALA A 45 8.10 1.20 9.80
CA ALA A 45 8.64 -0.10 10.20
C ALA A 45 8.37 -1.20 9.14
N VAL A 46 7.19 -1.17 8.50
CA VAL A 46 6.89 -2.05 7.36
C VAL A 46 7.83 -1.75 6.18
N ALA A 47 8.07 -0.46 5.88
CA ALA A 47 9.01 -0.08 4.81
C ALA A 47 10.43 -0.58 5.08
N GLU A 48 10.92 -0.48 6.33
CA GLU A 48 12.22 -1.02 6.73
C GLU A 48 12.29 -2.54 6.53
N ALA A 49 11.27 -3.28 6.99
CA ALA A 49 11.23 -4.74 6.83
C ALA A 49 11.23 -5.18 5.36
N ILE A 50 10.46 -4.48 4.50
CA ILE A 50 10.45 -4.74 3.06
C ILE A 50 11.83 -4.46 2.44
N ALA A 51 12.46 -3.35 2.81
CA ALA A 51 13.81 -2.99 2.35
C ALA A 51 14.86 -4.01 2.80
N GLU A 52 14.80 -4.49 4.05
CA GLU A 52 15.66 -5.55 4.58
C GLU A 52 15.49 -6.88 3.81
N ALA A 53 14.26 -7.18 3.39
CA ALA A 53 13.96 -8.34 2.55
C ALA A 53 14.34 -8.14 1.06
N GLY A 54 14.90 -6.98 0.69
CA GLY A 54 15.41 -6.66 -0.64
C GLY A 54 14.36 -6.12 -1.62
N GLY A 55 13.21 -5.65 -1.11
CA GLY A 55 12.14 -5.03 -1.93
C GLY A 55 12.36 -3.53 -2.13
N ASP A 56 11.91 -3.02 -3.26
CA ASP A 56 11.83 -1.59 -3.54
C ASP A 56 10.60 -0.99 -2.85
N VAL A 57 10.70 0.24 -2.30
CA VAL A 57 9.63 0.85 -1.52
C VAL A 57 9.25 2.25 -2.00
N ALA A 58 7.95 2.50 -2.11
CA ALA A 58 7.36 3.81 -2.33
C ALA A 58 6.71 4.30 -1.02
N LEU A 59 7.32 5.27 -0.36
CA LEU A 59 6.87 5.80 0.94
C LEU A 59 5.87 6.94 0.72
N TRP A 60 4.59 6.69 0.98
CA TRP A 60 3.59 7.75 0.87
C TRP A 60 3.41 8.48 2.19
N TYR A 61 3.44 9.79 2.12
CA TYR A 61 3.24 10.70 3.25
C TYR A 61 2.26 11.82 2.90
N ASN A 62 1.65 12.44 3.90
CA ASN A 62 0.79 13.60 3.68
C ASN A 62 1.54 14.90 4.01
N THR A 63 1.72 15.20 5.28
CA THR A 63 2.33 16.45 5.76
C THR A 63 3.70 16.27 6.40
N ASN A 64 4.03 15.06 6.86
CA ASN A 64 5.32 14.76 7.50
C ASN A 64 6.36 14.38 6.44
N ASP A 65 7.17 15.34 6.03
CA ASP A 65 8.22 15.19 5.01
C ASP A 65 9.46 14.40 5.46
N ALA A 66 9.51 13.93 6.71
CA ALA A 66 10.54 13.03 7.18
C ALA A 66 10.68 11.77 6.30
N ALA A 67 9.61 11.42 5.56
CA ALA A 67 9.61 10.34 4.57
C ALA A 67 10.68 10.53 3.49
N ILE A 68 11.04 11.76 3.13
CA ILE A 68 12.04 12.07 2.10
C ILE A 68 13.41 11.57 2.52
N GLU A 69 13.86 11.99 3.71
CA GLU A 69 15.17 11.58 4.23
C GLU A 69 15.19 10.09 4.60
N LYS A 70 14.07 9.56 5.09
CA LYS A 70 13.93 8.13 5.40
C LYS A 70 14.04 7.25 4.14
N ALA A 71 13.42 7.66 3.04
CA ALA A 71 13.54 6.95 1.77
C ALA A 71 14.99 6.91 1.29
N ARG A 72 15.70 8.07 1.35
CA ARG A 72 17.12 8.15 0.99
C ARG A 72 17.97 7.17 1.82
N LYS A 73 17.78 7.16 3.15
CA LYS A 73 18.52 6.28 4.06
C LYS A 73 18.23 4.79 3.80
N LEU A 74 16.97 4.43 3.53
CA LEU A 74 16.62 3.05 3.18
C LEU A 74 17.32 2.60 1.89
N ALA A 75 17.29 3.45 0.85
CA ALA A 75 17.94 3.16 -0.42
C ALA A 75 19.45 2.91 -0.24
N GLU A 76 20.13 3.78 0.51
CA GLU A 76 21.56 3.66 0.79
C GLU A 76 21.90 2.43 1.64
N LYS A 77 21.15 2.22 2.75
CA LYS A 77 21.42 1.15 3.71
C LYS A 77 21.23 -0.25 3.13
N HIS A 78 20.18 -0.44 2.30
CA HIS A 78 19.78 -1.75 1.82
C HIS A 78 20.07 -1.98 0.32
N ASN A 79 20.64 -0.98 -0.36
CA ASN A 79 20.94 -1.03 -1.79
C ASN A 79 19.70 -1.41 -2.64
N ILE A 80 18.58 -0.73 -2.36
CA ILE A 80 17.29 -0.86 -3.04
C ILE A 80 16.87 0.49 -3.61
N ARG A 81 15.81 0.52 -4.41
CA ARG A 81 15.17 1.78 -4.78
C ARG A 81 14.13 2.16 -3.73
N ALA A 82 14.22 3.38 -3.23
CA ALA A 82 13.22 3.94 -2.34
C ALA A 82 12.89 5.37 -2.75
N ALA A 83 11.61 5.73 -2.83
CA ALA A 83 11.17 7.06 -3.22
C ALA A 83 10.00 7.54 -2.36
N PRO A 84 9.99 8.83 -1.97
CA PRO A 84 8.89 9.44 -1.23
C PRO A 84 7.82 9.98 -2.19
N TYR A 85 6.54 9.90 -1.80
CA TYR A 85 5.41 10.45 -2.55
C TYR A 85 4.50 11.22 -1.59
N GLN A 86 4.24 12.49 -1.89
CA GLN A 86 3.27 13.26 -1.12
C GLN A 86 1.86 12.99 -1.65
N VAL A 87 1.02 12.38 -0.82
CA VAL A 87 -0.31 11.92 -1.23
C VAL A 87 -1.32 12.19 -0.13
N GLN A 88 -2.37 12.95 -0.45
CA GLN A 88 -3.55 13.04 0.39
C GLN A 88 -4.46 11.83 0.08
N VAL A 89 -4.50 10.87 0.98
CA VAL A 89 -5.17 9.57 0.74
C VAL A 89 -6.69 9.66 0.60
N THR A 90 -7.32 10.73 1.05
CA THR A 90 -8.76 11.00 0.87
C THR A 90 -9.09 11.69 -0.46
N ASP A 91 -8.08 12.07 -1.25
CA ASP A 91 -8.23 12.56 -2.61
C ASP A 91 -7.97 11.41 -3.61
N HIS A 92 -9.03 10.87 -4.17
CA HIS A 92 -8.95 9.75 -5.11
C HIS A 92 -8.11 10.07 -6.35
N GLY A 93 -8.18 11.31 -6.84
CA GLY A 93 -7.36 11.75 -7.98
C GLY A 93 -5.87 11.82 -7.62
N ALA A 94 -5.52 12.23 -6.39
CA ALA A 94 -4.15 12.21 -5.91
C ALA A 94 -3.63 10.78 -5.73
N VAL A 95 -4.47 9.87 -5.22
CA VAL A 95 -4.14 8.44 -5.09
C VAL A 95 -3.87 7.82 -6.46
N GLU A 96 -4.74 8.08 -7.43
CA GLU A 96 -4.58 7.58 -8.79
C GLU A 96 -3.29 8.08 -9.45
N LYS A 97 -3.01 9.37 -9.34
CA LYS A 97 -1.76 9.96 -9.86
C LYS A 97 -0.53 9.35 -9.20
N ALA A 98 -0.57 9.15 -7.89
CA ALA A 98 0.56 8.56 -7.16
C ALA A 98 0.81 7.10 -7.55
N ILE A 99 -0.24 6.29 -7.74
CA ILE A 99 -0.10 4.91 -8.24
C ILE A 99 0.55 4.92 -9.63
N ASN A 100 0.10 5.82 -10.53
CA ASN A 100 0.69 5.94 -11.86
C ASN A 100 2.16 6.33 -11.78
N GLN A 101 2.50 7.29 -10.92
CA GLN A 101 3.87 7.74 -10.75
C GLN A 101 4.77 6.62 -10.22
N VAL A 102 4.30 5.85 -9.23
CA VAL A 102 5.04 4.66 -8.73
C VAL A 102 5.29 3.66 -9.86
N VAL A 103 4.28 3.36 -10.68
CA VAL A 103 4.44 2.44 -11.83
C VAL A 103 5.41 3.00 -12.86
N GLN A 104 5.40 4.31 -13.11
CA GLN A 104 6.34 4.96 -14.02
C GLN A 104 7.78 4.90 -13.49
N ASP A 105 8.00 5.21 -12.22
CA ASP A 105 9.32 5.30 -11.60
C ASP A 105 9.96 3.93 -11.35
N PHE A 106 9.16 2.93 -10.96
CA PHE A 106 9.63 1.58 -10.61
C PHE A 106 9.38 0.53 -11.68
N GLY A 107 8.57 0.85 -12.71
CA GLY A 107 8.18 -0.07 -13.76
C GLY A 107 6.99 -0.97 -13.42
N LYS A 108 6.58 -1.03 -12.15
CA LYS A 108 5.44 -1.84 -11.65
C LYS A 108 5.05 -1.46 -10.22
N LEU A 109 3.95 -2.04 -9.75
CA LEU A 109 3.55 -2.07 -8.35
C LEU A 109 3.04 -3.48 -8.01
N ASP A 110 3.74 -4.19 -7.14
CA ASP A 110 3.38 -5.57 -6.77
C ASP A 110 2.47 -5.63 -5.53
N VAL A 111 2.70 -4.74 -4.55
CA VAL A 111 1.98 -4.72 -3.27
C VAL A 111 1.63 -3.29 -2.87
N PHE A 112 0.43 -3.10 -2.35
CA PHE A 112 0.02 -1.85 -1.72
C PHE A 112 -0.36 -2.12 -0.27
N VAL A 113 0.26 -1.40 0.66
CA VAL A 113 -0.02 -1.48 2.10
C VAL A 113 -0.85 -0.27 2.52
N ALA A 114 -2.13 -0.50 2.79
CA ALA A 114 -3.06 0.51 3.28
C ALA A 114 -2.91 0.65 4.80
N ASN A 115 -1.96 1.49 5.23
CA ASN A 115 -1.61 1.68 6.64
C ASN A 115 -2.04 3.06 7.19
N ALA A 116 -2.21 4.08 6.32
CA ALA A 116 -2.61 5.40 6.77
C ALA A 116 -3.90 5.36 7.59
N GLY A 117 -3.88 5.99 8.74
CA GLY A 117 -5.02 6.03 9.64
C GLY A 117 -4.96 7.23 10.58
N MET A 118 -6.10 7.56 11.15
CA MET A 118 -6.23 8.58 12.19
C MET A 118 -7.24 8.15 13.25
N ALA A 119 -7.08 8.66 14.46
CA ALA A 119 -8.05 8.53 15.53
C ALA A 119 -8.36 9.89 16.12
N ILE A 120 -9.64 10.12 16.44
CA ILE A 120 -10.10 11.27 17.21
C ILE A 120 -10.46 10.71 18.58
N SER A 121 -9.64 11.02 19.59
CA SER A 121 -9.82 10.51 20.95
C SER A 121 -10.84 11.38 21.71
N LYS A 122 -12.10 10.95 21.67
CA LYS A 122 -13.23 11.56 22.41
C LYS A 122 -14.17 10.46 22.91
N ALA A 123 -14.98 10.78 23.93
CA ALA A 123 -16.10 9.92 24.30
C ALA A 123 -17.07 9.80 23.10
N ILE A 124 -17.69 8.64 22.93
CA ILE A 124 -18.61 8.38 21.81
C ILE A 124 -19.75 9.38 21.73
N THR A 125 -20.19 9.87 22.89
CA THR A 125 -21.26 10.87 23.03
C THR A 125 -20.86 12.27 22.59
N ASP A 126 -19.55 12.56 22.53
CA ASP A 126 -19.00 13.88 22.24
C ASP A 126 -18.45 13.95 20.80
N GLN A 127 -18.43 12.82 20.11
CA GLN A 127 -17.97 12.75 18.74
C GLN A 127 -19.05 13.21 17.77
N THR A 128 -18.73 14.14 16.88
CA THR A 128 -19.66 14.59 15.84
C THR A 128 -19.70 13.63 14.65
N ILE A 129 -20.78 13.70 13.87
CA ILE A 129 -20.89 12.88 12.65
C ILE A 129 -19.82 13.24 11.61
N GLU A 130 -19.41 14.50 11.57
CA GLU A 130 -18.33 15.00 10.70
C GLU A 130 -16.98 14.40 11.08
N GLU A 131 -16.69 14.32 12.37
CA GLU A 131 -15.47 13.68 12.88
C GLU A 131 -15.46 12.18 12.58
N TYR A 132 -16.60 11.50 12.74
CA TYR A 132 -16.76 10.09 12.34
C TYR A 132 -16.50 9.90 10.85
N ARG A 133 -17.14 10.72 9.99
CA ARG A 133 -16.94 10.66 8.54
C ARG A 133 -15.49 10.88 8.14
N LYS A 134 -14.83 11.85 8.79
CA LYS A 134 -13.40 12.12 8.54
C LYS A 134 -12.52 10.92 8.90
N GLN A 135 -12.76 10.28 10.03
CA GLN A 135 -12.03 9.07 10.41
C GLN A 135 -12.29 7.94 9.41
N TYR A 136 -13.54 7.73 9.01
CA TYR A 136 -13.90 6.68 8.07
C TYR A 136 -13.29 6.90 6.69
N ALA A 137 -13.28 8.14 6.19
CA ALA A 137 -12.64 8.48 4.92
C ALA A 137 -11.14 8.14 4.91
N VAL A 138 -10.44 8.42 6.01
CA VAL A 138 -9.00 8.10 6.13
C VAL A 138 -8.77 6.61 6.40
N ASN A 139 -9.57 5.96 7.26
CA ASN A 139 -9.26 4.62 7.72
C ASN A 139 -9.86 3.51 6.83
N GLY A 140 -10.93 3.80 6.09
CA GLY A 140 -11.69 2.83 5.31
C GLY A 140 -11.75 3.14 3.81
N GLU A 141 -12.34 4.28 3.43
CA GLU A 141 -12.60 4.58 2.01
C GLU A 141 -11.33 4.64 1.17
N GLN A 142 -10.24 5.18 1.69
CA GLN A 142 -8.97 5.28 0.98
C GLN A 142 -8.40 3.90 0.61
N SER A 143 -8.56 2.89 1.48
CA SER A 143 -8.09 1.53 1.22
C SER A 143 -8.88 0.88 0.09
N PHE A 144 -10.20 1.07 0.09
CA PHE A 144 -11.08 0.59 -0.98
C PHE A 144 -10.76 1.28 -2.31
N ALA A 145 -10.62 2.61 -2.31
CA ALA A 145 -10.29 3.37 -3.52
C ALA A 145 -8.96 2.92 -4.14
N ALA A 146 -7.91 2.77 -3.33
CA ALA A 146 -6.63 2.25 -3.79
C ALA A 146 -6.74 0.84 -4.38
N ALA A 147 -7.49 -0.05 -3.72
CA ALA A 147 -7.71 -1.42 -4.20
C ALA A 147 -8.41 -1.45 -5.57
N VAL A 148 -9.46 -0.63 -5.77
CA VAL A 148 -10.17 -0.52 -7.06
C VAL A 148 -9.23 -0.01 -8.16
N ILE A 149 -8.52 1.10 -7.91
CA ILE A 149 -7.60 1.70 -8.90
C ILE A 149 -6.51 0.70 -9.31
N ILE A 150 -5.96 -0.03 -8.35
CA ILE A 150 -4.93 -1.04 -8.61
C ILE A 150 -5.53 -2.22 -9.39
N HIS A 151 -6.72 -2.69 -9.02
CA HIS A 151 -7.39 -3.80 -9.68
C HIS A 151 -7.63 -3.53 -11.18
N ASP A 152 -8.16 -2.36 -11.53
CA ASP A 152 -8.50 -2.01 -12.91
C ASP A 152 -7.28 -1.96 -13.85
N ARG A 153 -6.07 -1.92 -13.31
CA ARG A 153 -4.81 -1.74 -14.06
C ARG A 153 -3.96 -2.99 -14.20
N ARG A 154 -4.34 -4.10 -13.60
CA ARG A 154 -3.54 -5.34 -13.68
C ARG A 154 -4.02 -6.27 -14.78
N PRO A 155 -3.10 -6.82 -15.61
CA PRO A 155 -3.36 -8.08 -16.26
C PRO A 155 -3.50 -9.17 -15.18
N ALA A 156 -4.68 -9.68 -15.03
CA ALA A 156 -5.19 -10.88 -14.34
C ALA A 156 -4.23 -11.70 -13.44
N ALA A 157 -3.61 -11.12 -12.42
CA ALA A 157 -2.94 -11.88 -11.36
C ALA A 157 -2.92 -11.07 -10.05
N PHE A 158 -4.01 -11.14 -9.28
CA PHE A 158 -4.07 -10.65 -7.90
C PHE A 158 -4.19 -11.80 -6.93
N LEU A 159 -3.27 -11.87 -5.97
CA LEU A 159 -3.45 -12.56 -4.70
C LEU A 159 -3.62 -11.51 -3.61
N PHE A 160 -4.75 -11.54 -2.92
CA PHE A 160 -4.91 -10.92 -1.61
C PHE A 160 -4.30 -11.84 -0.57
#